data_dc15946c9407886da8882e9c0ccd4403
#
_entry.id   dc15946c9407886da8882e9c0ccd4403
#
_cell.length_a   1.000
_cell.length_b   1.000
_cell.length_c   1.000
_cell.angle_alpha   90.00
_cell.angle_beta   90.00
_cell.angle_gamma   90.00
#
_symmetry.space_group_name_H-M   'P 1'
#
loop_
_entity.id
_entity.type
_entity.pdbx_description
1 polymer ?
#
loop_
_entity_poly.entity_id
_entity_poly.type
_entity_poly.pdbx_seq_one_letter_code
_entity_poly.pdbx_strand_id
1 'polypeptide(L)'
;MILAGDIGATRVLLAAYENEGNKLECVVQRLYKTQDHSGIAEVLKGFVTSEGVPVHAACFGVAGPVRGGKSKISNLQWTIDSSELASQLKLASVGLLNDLEAYAYGVDALASTDFITLSEGAEDAAGNRVVISARTGLGVAGLYWDGFRHHPFACEGGHSDFAPRNDLEMELAQYLRKKFGHVSCERLLSGPGIKNIYDFLRDAKKAEEPDWLKQQISEAADPPALISQLALEAKAAICEQALSMFVSIYGSETGNCALNFMATGGVFIGGSIAAKIVPKMQDPIFMKSFLDKGRMQSLLADMPVKVIANDNAGLMGAARYTLVQKAFSREKRAIA
;
A
#
# COMPACT_ATOMS: atom_id res chain seq x y z
N MET A 1 -21.87 -12.76 9.16
CA MET A 1 -20.89 -11.68 8.93
C MET A 1 -19.75 -12.16 8.05
N ILE A 2 -19.04 -11.23 7.41
CA ILE A 2 -17.81 -11.47 6.67
C ILE A 2 -16.64 -11.12 7.58
N LEU A 3 -15.72 -12.06 7.80
CA LEU A 3 -14.48 -11.80 8.54
C LEU A 3 -13.40 -11.39 7.56
N ALA A 4 -12.82 -10.21 7.76
CA ALA A 4 -11.70 -9.69 7.00
C ALA A 4 -10.49 -9.49 7.90
N GLY A 5 -9.29 -9.67 7.35
CA GLY A 5 -8.06 -9.43 8.08
C GLY A 5 -6.95 -8.85 7.22
N ASP A 6 -6.12 -8.02 7.84
CA ASP A 6 -4.83 -7.55 7.34
C ASP A 6 -3.73 -8.11 8.25
N ILE A 7 -2.94 -9.05 7.72
CA ILE A 7 -1.96 -9.83 8.47
C ILE A 7 -0.56 -9.35 8.08
N GLY A 8 -0.02 -8.47 8.90
CA GLY A 8 1.34 -7.95 8.75
C GLY A 8 2.36 -8.65 9.64
N ALA A 9 3.63 -8.26 9.51
CA ALA A 9 4.72 -8.83 10.32
C ALA A 9 4.67 -8.41 11.80
N THR A 10 4.11 -7.24 12.12
CA THR A 10 4.09 -6.66 13.47
C THR A 10 2.71 -6.63 14.09
N ARG A 11 1.67 -6.67 13.26
CA ARG A 11 0.27 -6.55 13.69
C ARG A 11 -0.66 -7.37 12.80
N VAL A 12 -1.76 -7.81 13.39
CA VAL A 12 -2.93 -8.37 12.71
C VAL A 12 -4.12 -7.48 13.02
N LEU A 13 -4.78 -6.98 11.99
CA LEU A 13 -6.02 -6.23 12.10
C LEU A 13 -7.16 -7.11 11.60
N LEU A 14 -8.14 -7.40 12.45
CA LEU A 14 -9.33 -8.19 12.11
C LEU A 14 -10.57 -7.31 12.21
N ALA A 15 -11.50 -7.51 11.28
CA ALA A 15 -12.80 -6.87 11.33
C ALA A 15 -13.92 -7.81 10.85
N ALA A 16 -15.09 -7.70 11.46
CA ALA A 16 -16.30 -8.33 11.01
C ALA A 16 -17.21 -7.30 10.33
N TYR A 17 -17.67 -7.65 9.12
CA TYR A 17 -18.53 -6.79 8.32
C TYR A 17 -19.91 -7.43 8.12
N GLU A 18 -20.94 -6.61 8.20
CA GLU A 18 -22.25 -6.91 7.61
C GLU A 18 -22.30 -6.41 6.18
N ASN A 19 -23.10 -7.11 5.36
CA ASN A 19 -23.32 -6.74 3.98
C ASN A 19 -24.79 -6.44 3.77
N GLU A 20 -25.11 -5.17 3.53
CA GLU A 20 -26.44 -4.73 3.14
C GLU A 20 -26.43 -4.28 1.67
N GLY A 21 -26.87 -5.18 0.80
CA GLY A 21 -26.76 -4.96 -0.66
C GLY A 21 -25.29 -4.94 -1.11
N ASN A 22 -24.78 -3.79 -1.53
CA ASN A 22 -23.38 -3.61 -1.92
C ASN A 22 -22.54 -2.82 -0.89
N LYS A 23 -23.14 -2.45 0.24
CA LYS A 23 -22.47 -1.68 1.29
C LYS A 23 -21.94 -2.62 2.36
N LEU A 24 -20.64 -2.46 2.66
CA LEU A 24 -19.98 -3.14 3.77
C LEU A 24 -20.00 -2.23 4.99
N GLU A 25 -20.58 -2.70 6.08
CA GLU A 25 -20.60 -2.01 7.37
C GLU A 25 -19.72 -2.75 8.37
N CYS A 26 -18.75 -2.06 8.95
CA CYS A 26 -17.86 -2.62 9.95
C CYS A 26 -18.59 -2.68 11.31
N VAL A 27 -18.85 -3.89 11.80
CA VAL A 27 -19.51 -4.11 13.09
C VAL A 27 -18.54 -4.08 14.25
N VAL A 28 -17.38 -4.71 14.06
CA VAL A 28 -16.32 -4.77 15.08
C VAL A 28 -14.95 -4.90 14.43
N GLN A 29 -13.98 -4.22 15.02
CA GLN A 29 -12.59 -4.24 14.57
C GLN A 29 -11.66 -4.35 15.77
N ARG A 30 -10.59 -5.18 15.66
CA ARG A 30 -9.58 -5.38 16.71
C ARG A 30 -8.19 -5.47 16.11
N LEU A 31 -7.25 -4.88 16.84
CA LEU A 31 -5.82 -4.91 16.53
C LEU A 31 -5.09 -5.84 17.50
N TYR A 32 -4.29 -6.74 16.96
CA TYR A 32 -3.44 -7.67 17.71
C TYR A 32 -1.96 -7.45 17.35
N LYS A 33 -1.08 -7.54 18.33
CA LYS A 33 0.36 -7.54 18.07
C LYS A 33 0.80 -8.99 17.79
N THR A 34 1.49 -9.20 16.67
CA THR A 34 1.90 -10.55 16.25
C THR A 34 2.82 -11.24 17.26
N GLN A 35 3.67 -10.48 17.95
CA GLN A 35 4.60 -11.00 18.96
C GLN A 35 3.90 -11.60 20.19
N ASP A 36 2.64 -11.25 20.45
CA ASP A 36 1.90 -11.69 21.63
C ASP A 36 1.17 -13.03 21.37
N HIS A 37 1.32 -13.60 20.16
CA HIS A 37 0.59 -14.79 19.71
C HIS A 37 1.50 -15.81 19.02
N SER A 38 1.16 -17.08 19.17
CA SER A 38 1.90 -18.21 18.55
C SER A 38 1.63 -18.37 17.05
N GLY A 39 0.50 -17.84 16.55
CA GLY A 39 0.09 -17.92 15.16
C GLY A 39 -1.26 -17.29 14.90
N ILE A 40 -1.61 -17.16 13.61
CA ILE A 40 -2.87 -16.56 13.19
C ILE A 40 -4.09 -17.35 13.71
N ALA A 41 -3.96 -18.66 13.85
CA ALA A 41 -5.03 -19.53 14.35
C ALA A 41 -5.49 -19.14 15.75
N GLU A 42 -4.56 -18.79 16.64
CA GLU A 42 -4.85 -18.32 18.00
C GLU A 42 -5.59 -16.97 17.95
N VAL A 43 -5.11 -16.03 17.15
CA VAL A 43 -5.73 -14.69 16.98
C VAL A 43 -7.16 -14.82 16.49
N LEU A 44 -7.41 -15.63 15.45
CA LEU A 44 -8.74 -15.84 14.88
C LEU A 44 -9.70 -16.48 15.86
N LYS A 45 -9.23 -17.51 16.59
CA LYS A 45 -10.03 -18.18 17.62
C LYS A 45 -10.42 -17.19 18.73
N GLY A 46 -9.46 -16.38 19.18
CA GLY A 46 -9.67 -15.33 20.18
C GLY A 46 -10.73 -14.33 19.70
N PHE A 47 -10.57 -13.77 18.50
CA PHE A 47 -11.51 -12.81 17.93
C PHE A 47 -12.93 -13.38 17.80
N VAL A 48 -13.09 -14.53 17.15
CA VAL A 48 -14.43 -15.14 16.93
C VAL A 48 -15.12 -15.47 18.24
N THR A 49 -14.36 -15.96 19.25
CA THR A 49 -14.92 -16.33 20.55
C THR A 49 -15.29 -15.10 21.37
N SER A 50 -14.44 -14.07 21.42
CA SER A 50 -14.68 -12.88 22.26
C SER A 50 -15.78 -12.00 21.71
N GLU A 51 -15.87 -11.85 20.38
CA GLU A 51 -16.86 -10.97 19.75
C GLU A 51 -18.20 -11.70 19.44
N GLY A 52 -18.25 -13.03 19.54
CA GLY A 52 -19.45 -13.83 19.30
C GLY A 52 -19.99 -13.72 17.87
N VAL A 53 -19.15 -13.41 16.88
CA VAL A 53 -19.58 -13.11 15.50
C VAL A 53 -19.86 -14.39 14.69
N PRO A 54 -21.03 -14.52 14.06
CA PRO A 54 -21.34 -15.65 13.18
C PRO A 54 -20.67 -15.45 11.81
N VAL A 55 -19.50 -16.07 11.62
CA VAL A 55 -18.73 -15.98 10.38
C VAL A 55 -19.30 -16.92 9.32
N HIS A 56 -19.62 -16.40 8.12
CA HIS A 56 -20.10 -17.19 6.98
C HIS A 56 -19.24 -17.02 5.71
N ALA A 57 -18.30 -16.09 5.73
CA ALA A 57 -17.27 -15.93 4.71
C ALA A 57 -16.05 -15.24 5.33
N ALA A 58 -14.85 -15.52 4.83
CA ALA A 58 -13.63 -14.87 5.30
C ALA A 58 -12.63 -14.67 4.16
N CYS A 59 -11.86 -13.58 4.28
CA CYS A 59 -10.72 -13.30 3.42
C CYS A 59 -9.65 -12.51 4.19
N PHE A 60 -8.38 -12.81 3.94
CA PHE A 60 -7.25 -12.18 4.60
C PHE A 60 -6.24 -11.67 3.56
N GLY A 61 -5.85 -10.38 3.71
CA GLY A 61 -4.69 -9.81 3.07
C GLY A 61 -3.44 -10.14 3.89
N VAL A 62 -2.37 -10.61 3.27
CA VAL A 62 -1.12 -10.97 3.95
C VAL A 62 0.06 -10.24 3.34
N ALA A 63 0.97 -9.77 4.18
CA ALA A 63 2.20 -9.12 3.74
C ALA A 63 3.16 -10.17 3.15
N GLY A 64 3.15 -10.29 1.83
CA GLY A 64 3.98 -11.20 1.05
C GLY A 64 3.23 -11.95 -0.05
N PRO A 65 3.96 -12.67 -0.89
CA PRO A 65 3.36 -13.39 -2.02
C PRO A 65 2.48 -14.55 -1.56
N VAL A 66 1.32 -14.69 -2.20
CA VAL A 66 0.41 -15.84 -2.00
C VAL A 66 0.57 -16.82 -3.18
N ARG A 67 0.88 -18.07 -2.86
CA ARG A 67 1.02 -19.14 -3.86
C ARG A 67 0.29 -20.39 -3.42
N GLY A 68 -0.63 -20.88 -4.25
CA GLY A 68 -1.41 -22.08 -3.93
C GLY A 68 -2.19 -21.99 -2.63
N GLY A 69 -2.72 -20.79 -2.29
CA GLY A 69 -3.46 -20.57 -1.06
C GLY A 69 -2.59 -20.50 0.22
N LYS A 70 -1.27 -20.33 0.06
CA LYS A 70 -0.32 -20.24 1.18
C LYS A 70 0.54 -19.00 1.08
N SER A 71 0.90 -18.41 2.21
CA SER A 71 1.87 -17.34 2.33
C SER A 71 2.76 -17.55 3.56
N LYS A 72 4.03 -17.15 3.43
CA LYS A 72 4.97 -17.10 4.54
C LYS A 72 5.36 -15.65 4.78
N ILE A 73 5.11 -15.17 5.98
CA ILE A 73 5.48 -13.81 6.36
C ILE A 73 6.98 -13.76 6.64
N SER A 74 7.71 -12.97 5.86
CA SER A 74 9.19 -13.00 5.81
C SER A 74 9.87 -12.77 7.18
N ASN A 75 9.28 -11.95 8.05
CA ASN A 75 9.84 -11.57 9.35
C ASN A 75 9.16 -12.28 10.53
N LEU A 76 8.27 -13.24 10.26
CA LEU A 76 7.61 -14.10 11.24
C LEU A 76 7.75 -15.54 10.79
N GLN A 77 7.84 -16.46 11.78
CA GLN A 77 7.81 -17.89 11.45
C GLN A 77 6.38 -18.42 11.17
N TRP A 78 5.47 -17.50 10.81
CA TRP A 78 4.09 -17.85 10.52
C TRP A 78 3.93 -18.26 9.06
N THR A 79 3.34 -19.43 8.87
CA THR A 79 2.80 -19.86 7.58
C THR A 79 1.28 -19.71 7.65
N ILE A 80 0.72 -18.99 6.71
CA ILE A 80 -0.73 -18.79 6.57
C ILE A 80 -1.20 -19.73 5.48
N ASP A 81 -2.13 -20.63 5.79
CA ASP A 81 -2.71 -21.60 4.86
C ASP A 81 -4.22 -21.44 4.83
N SER A 82 -4.77 -21.09 3.66
CA SER A 82 -6.21 -20.83 3.47
C SER A 82 -7.08 -22.05 3.79
N SER A 83 -6.57 -23.28 3.59
CA SER A 83 -7.32 -24.49 3.89
C SER A 83 -7.38 -24.78 5.39
N GLU A 84 -6.30 -24.52 6.13
CA GLU A 84 -6.29 -24.61 7.60
C GLU A 84 -7.22 -23.58 8.22
N LEU A 85 -7.18 -22.33 7.71
CA LEU A 85 -8.09 -21.27 8.17
C LEU A 85 -9.55 -21.61 7.87
N ALA A 86 -9.85 -22.20 6.70
CA ALA A 86 -11.21 -22.63 6.35
C ALA A 86 -11.70 -23.71 7.32
N SER A 87 -10.86 -24.71 7.65
CA SER A 87 -11.18 -25.75 8.61
C SER A 87 -11.46 -25.18 10.01
N GLN A 88 -10.61 -24.27 10.48
CA GLN A 88 -10.75 -23.64 11.78
C GLN A 88 -12.04 -22.79 11.90
N LEU A 89 -12.38 -22.05 10.86
CA LEU A 89 -13.57 -21.21 10.80
C LEU A 89 -14.82 -21.98 10.40
N LYS A 90 -14.72 -23.29 10.10
CA LYS A 90 -15.79 -24.16 9.61
C LYS A 90 -16.46 -23.61 8.33
N LEU A 91 -15.64 -23.06 7.42
CA LEU A 91 -16.06 -22.53 6.15
C LEU A 91 -15.65 -23.48 5.01
N ALA A 92 -16.38 -23.43 3.91
CA ALA A 92 -16.04 -24.21 2.70
C ALA A 92 -14.72 -23.74 2.06
N SER A 93 -14.43 -22.45 2.16
CA SER A 93 -13.18 -21.83 1.67
C SER A 93 -12.94 -20.49 2.36
N VAL A 94 -11.68 -20.09 2.38
CA VAL A 94 -11.20 -18.79 2.86
C VAL A 94 -10.36 -18.14 1.77
N GLY A 95 -10.60 -16.86 1.50
CA GLY A 95 -9.77 -16.07 0.60
C GLY A 95 -8.44 -15.73 1.26
N LEU A 96 -7.35 -15.85 0.51
CA LEU A 96 -6.04 -15.37 0.91
C LEU A 96 -5.45 -14.57 -0.25
N LEU A 97 -5.17 -13.31 0.00
CA LEU A 97 -4.67 -12.33 -0.98
C LEU A 97 -3.33 -11.78 -0.51
N ASN A 98 -2.54 -11.27 -1.45
CA ASN A 98 -1.49 -10.33 -1.08
C ASN A 98 -2.14 -9.05 -0.48
N ASP A 99 -1.46 -8.36 0.46
CA ASP A 99 -2.00 -7.19 1.13
C ASP A 99 -2.35 -6.05 0.16
N LEU A 100 -1.54 -5.84 -0.90
CA LEU A 100 -1.81 -4.84 -1.93
C LEU A 100 -2.95 -5.25 -2.87
N GLU A 101 -3.08 -6.54 -3.17
CA GLU A 101 -4.24 -7.04 -3.90
C GLU A 101 -5.52 -6.83 -3.10
N ALA A 102 -5.51 -7.14 -1.80
CA ALA A 102 -6.64 -6.83 -0.91
C ALA A 102 -6.92 -5.32 -0.90
N TYR A 103 -5.88 -4.49 -0.81
CA TYR A 103 -6.02 -3.03 -0.85
C TYR A 103 -6.65 -2.55 -2.17
N ALA A 104 -6.28 -3.15 -3.31
CA ALA A 104 -6.84 -2.84 -4.62
C ALA A 104 -8.34 -3.20 -4.72
N TYR A 105 -8.78 -4.33 -4.15
CA TYR A 105 -10.21 -4.65 -3.99
C TYR A 105 -10.95 -3.60 -3.17
N GLY A 106 -10.26 -2.91 -2.25
CA GLY A 106 -10.81 -1.86 -1.41
C GLY A 106 -11.16 -0.59 -2.16
N VAL A 107 -10.45 -0.25 -3.24
CA VAL A 107 -10.66 1.01 -3.99
C VAL A 107 -12.12 1.22 -4.37
N ASP A 108 -12.79 0.16 -4.85
CA ASP A 108 -14.20 0.22 -5.24
C ASP A 108 -15.19 0.17 -4.03
N ALA A 109 -14.70 -0.08 -2.82
CA ALA A 109 -15.50 -0.12 -1.60
C ALA A 109 -15.46 1.20 -0.82
N LEU A 110 -14.54 2.10 -1.18
CA LEU A 110 -14.34 3.39 -0.54
C LEU A 110 -15.35 4.43 -1.04
N ALA A 111 -15.73 5.35 -0.14
CA ALA A 111 -16.54 6.51 -0.48
C ALA A 111 -15.66 7.61 -1.13
N SER A 112 -16.28 8.54 -1.83
CA SER A 112 -15.56 9.68 -2.43
C SER A 112 -14.81 10.52 -1.39
N THR A 113 -15.31 10.59 -0.16
CA THR A 113 -14.69 11.29 0.97
C THR A 113 -13.42 10.60 1.50
N ASP A 114 -13.19 9.35 1.13
CA ASP A 114 -11.99 8.60 1.51
C ASP A 114 -10.78 8.92 0.62
N PHE A 115 -10.95 9.80 -0.38
CA PHE A 115 -9.89 10.19 -1.30
C PHE A 115 -9.53 11.66 -1.20
N ILE A 116 -8.22 11.95 -1.33
CA ILE A 116 -7.69 13.29 -1.52
C ILE A 116 -7.17 13.36 -2.95
N THR A 117 -7.75 14.23 -3.76
CA THR A 117 -7.40 14.36 -5.17
C THR A 117 -6.14 15.20 -5.34
N LEU A 118 -5.17 14.68 -6.10
CA LEU A 118 -3.98 15.39 -6.56
C LEU A 118 -4.16 15.89 -8.01
N SER A 119 -4.88 15.11 -8.83
CA SER A 119 -5.29 15.47 -10.20
C SER A 119 -6.63 14.82 -10.51
N GLU A 120 -7.55 15.59 -11.07
CA GLU A 120 -8.86 15.05 -11.48
C GLU A 120 -8.76 14.19 -12.74
N GLY A 121 -7.77 14.45 -13.61
CA GLY A 121 -7.67 13.81 -14.92
C GLY A 121 -8.79 14.23 -15.89
N ALA A 122 -9.08 13.38 -16.86
CA ALA A 122 -10.19 13.56 -17.78
C ALA A 122 -11.55 13.25 -17.11
N GLU A 123 -12.60 13.97 -17.49
CA GLU A 123 -13.96 13.82 -16.92
C GLU A 123 -14.54 12.41 -17.13
N ASP A 124 -14.21 11.80 -18.25
CA ASP A 124 -14.66 10.46 -18.65
C ASP A 124 -13.60 9.37 -18.45
N ALA A 125 -12.65 9.59 -17.53
CA ALA A 125 -11.56 8.68 -17.26
C ALA A 125 -12.04 7.26 -16.93
N ALA A 126 -11.74 6.32 -17.80
CA ALA A 126 -12.12 4.92 -17.68
C ALA A 126 -10.95 4.01 -18.11
N GLY A 127 -10.96 2.75 -17.67
CA GLY A 127 -9.96 1.76 -18.04
C GLY A 127 -9.27 1.14 -16.82
N ASN A 128 -8.07 0.60 -17.03
CA ASN A 128 -7.32 0.00 -15.95
C ASN A 128 -6.97 1.02 -14.86
N ARG A 129 -6.70 0.51 -13.67
CA ARG A 129 -6.24 1.29 -12.51
C ARG A 129 -4.98 0.70 -11.95
N VAL A 130 -4.27 1.50 -11.16
CA VAL A 130 -3.12 1.04 -10.38
C VAL A 130 -3.19 1.59 -8.96
N VAL A 131 -2.79 0.76 -8.00
CA VAL A 131 -2.55 1.16 -6.62
C VAL A 131 -1.06 1.06 -6.37
N ILE A 132 -0.46 2.11 -5.80
CA ILE A 132 0.91 2.14 -5.28
C ILE A 132 0.89 2.57 -3.82
N SER A 133 1.60 1.87 -2.95
CA SER A 133 1.49 2.08 -1.50
C SER A 133 2.85 2.01 -0.82
N ALA A 134 3.33 3.14 -0.32
CA ALA A 134 4.53 3.24 0.49
C ALA A 134 4.20 3.10 1.98
N ARG A 135 4.82 2.08 2.63
CA ARG A 135 4.72 1.76 4.06
C ARG A 135 6.10 1.38 4.60
N THR A 136 6.23 0.27 5.33
CA THR A 136 7.53 -0.35 5.66
C THR A 136 8.26 -0.80 4.39
N GLY A 137 7.50 -1.17 3.36
CA GLY A 137 7.96 -1.46 2.00
C GLY A 137 7.20 -0.65 0.97
N LEU A 138 7.38 -0.99 -0.31
CA LEU A 138 6.65 -0.44 -1.44
C LEU A 138 5.87 -1.54 -2.14
N GLY A 139 4.54 -1.45 -2.11
CA GLY A 139 3.68 -2.37 -2.84
C GLY A 139 3.03 -1.72 -4.05
N VAL A 140 2.75 -2.53 -5.05
CA VAL A 140 2.02 -2.15 -6.27
C VAL A 140 1.01 -3.23 -6.60
N ALA A 141 -0.18 -2.84 -7.06
CA ALA A 141 -1.19 -3.78 -7.57
C ALA A 141 -1.93 -3.14 -8.75
N GLY A 142 -2.19 -3.94 -9.77
CA GLY A 142 -2.99 -3.53 -10.92
C GLY A 142 -4.46 -3.90 -10.76
N LEU A 143 -5.34 -3.16 -11.45
CA LEU A 143 -6.76 -3.48 -11.60
C LEU A 143 -7.09 -3.45 -13.09
N TYR A 144 -7.22 -4.64 -13.69
CA TYR A 144 -7.64 -4.77 -15.07
C TYR A 144 -9.13 -4.46 -15.23
N TRP A 145 -9.47 -3.64 -16.22
CA TRP A 145 -10.84 -3.29 -16.58
C TRP A 145 -11.35 -4.16 -17.72
N ASP A 146 -12.40 -4.91 -17.51
CA ASP A 146 -12.99 -5.82 -18.53
C ASP A 146 -14.17 -5.20 -19.31
N GLY A 147 -14.45 -3.91 -19.07
CA GLY A 147 -15.60 -3.19 -19.61
C GLY A 147 -16.79 -3.09 -18.65
N PHE A 148 -16.81 -3.90 -17.56
CA PHE A 148 -17.89 -3.93 -16.58
C PHE A 148 -17.41 -3.76 -15.15
N ARG A 149 -16.21 -4.33 -14.82
CA ARG A 149 -15.66 -4.30 -13.46
C ARG A 149 -14.14 -4.36 -13.49
N HIS A 150 -13.55 -3.99 -12.37
CA HIS A 150 -12.12 -4.13 -12.15
C HIS A 150 -11.79 -5.51 -11.58
N HIS A 151 -10.69 -6.07 -12.07
CA HIS A 151 -10.08 -7.31 -11.60
C HIS A 151 -8.72 -6.99 -11.00
N PRO A 152 -8.62 -6.84 -9.67
CA PRO A 152 -7.34 -6.65 -9.00
C PRO A 152 -6.41 -7.85 -9.20
N PHE A 153 -5.12 -7.57 -9.35
CA PHE A 153 -4.07 -8.57 -9.40
C PHE A 153 -2.79 -8.05 -8.74
N ALA A 154 -2.10 -8.96 -8.06
CA ALA A 154 -0.86 -8.65 -7.36
C ALA A 154 0.32 -8.54 -8.32
N CYS A 155 1.30 -7.69 -7.99
CA CYS A 155 2.62 -7.69 -8.59
C CYS A 155 3.67 -7.34 -7.52
N GLU A 156 4.94 -7.53 -7.82
CA GLU A 156 6.07 -7.16 -6.98
C GLU A 156 6.83 -5.95 -7.57
N GLY A 157 6.07 -5.00 -8.14
CA GLY A 157 6.62 -3.82 -8.82
C GLY A 157 7.48 -2.92 -7.94
N GLY A 158 7.28 -2.91 -6.63
CA GLY A 158 8.12 -2.17 -5.70
C GLY A 158 9.58 -2.63 -5.67
N HIS A 159 9.84 -3.86 -6.11
CA HIS A 159 11.19 -4.44 -6.20
C HIS A 159 11.88 -4.21 -7.57
N SER A 160 11.22 -3.51 -8.51
CA SER A 160 11.86 -3.10 -9.76
C SER A 160 12.98 -2.09 -9.52
N ASP A 161 13.88 -1.98 -10.50
CA ASP A 161 15.04 -1.12 -10.42
C ASP A 161 14.66 0.36 -10.27
N PHE A 162 15.35 1.07 -9.39
CA PHE A 162 15.27 2.52 -9.33
C PHE A 162 15.89 3.16 -10.57
N ALA A 163 15.16 4.00 -11.27
CA ALA A 163 15.60 4.74 -12.44
C ALA A 163 15.87 6.21 -12.08
N PRO A 164 17.13 6.62 -11.82
CA PRO A 164 17.49 8.00 -11.51
C PRO A 164 17.29 8.91 -12.72
N ARG A 165 16.76 10.14 -12.51
CA ARG A 165 16.38 11.09 -13.56
C ARG A 165 17.31 12.30 -13.67
N ASN A 166 18.15 12.53 -12.67
CA ASN A 166 19.09 13.66 -12.59
C ASN A 166 20.36 13.27 -11.85
N ASP A 167 21.37 14.15 -11.86
CA ASP A 167 22.68 13.89 -11.27
C ASP A 167 22.60 13.55 -9.77
N LEU A 168 21.75 14.24 -9.01
CA LEU A 168 21.58 13.98 -7.58
C LEU A 168 20.99 12.60 -7.31
N GLU A 169 20.00 12.18 -8.12
CA GLU A 169 19.42 10.83 -8.04
C GLU A 169 20.42 9.75 -8.51
N MET A 170 21.29 10.05 -9.47
CA MET A 170 22.39 9.14 -9.87
C MET A 170 23.40 8.96 -8.73
N GLU A 171 23.79 10.02 -8.06
CA GLU A 171 24.66 9.94 -6.88
C GLU A 171 23.98 9.12 -5.74
N LEU A 172 22.69 9.35 -5.49
CA LEU A 172 21.91 8.58 -4.52
C LEU A 172 21.88 7.09 -4.89
N ALA A 173 21.62 6.76 -6.16
CA ALA A 173 21.64 5.37 -6.63
C ALA A 173 23.02 4.71 -6.42
N GLN A 174 24.11 5.43 -6.70
CA GLN A 174 25.46 4.94 -6.46
C GLN A 174 25.76 4.72 -4.97
N TYR A 175 25.32 5.64 -4.10
CA TYR A 175 25.44 5.53 -2.65
C TYR A 175 24.70 4.28 -2.13
N LEU A 176 23.45 4.09 -2.55
CA LEU A 176 22.63 2.95 -2.13
C LEU A 176 23.14 1.62 -2.70
N ARG A 177 23.70 1.62 -3.93
CA ARG A 177 24.29 0.42 -4.53
C ARG A 177 25.48 -0.09 -3.72
N LYS A 178 26.30 0.80 -3.15
CA LYS A 178 27.41 0.40 -2.26
C LYS A 178 26.89 -0.28 -0.98
N LYS A 179 25.71 0.13 -0.50
CA LYS A 179 25.09 -0.38 0.74
C LYS A 179 24.31 -1.69 0.53
N PHE A 180 23.60 -1.81 -0.60
CA PHE A 180 22.60 -2.88 -0.82
C PHE A 180 22.92 -3.80 -2.01
N GLY A 181 23.86 -3.44 -2.87
CA GLY A 181 24.08 -4.11 -4.15
C GLY A 181 23.01 -3.72 -5.17
N HIS A 182 21.82 -4.30 -5.08
CA HIS A 182 20.65 -3.94 -5.87
C HIS A 182 19.88 -2.77 -5.23
N VAL A 183 19.45 -1.81 -6.04
CA VAL A 183 18.66 -0.64 -5.60
C VAL A 183 17.29 -0.69 -6.24
N SER A 184 16.32 -1.26 -5.52
CA SER A 184 14.92 -1.24 -5.93
C SER A 184 14.25 0.09 -5.59
N CYS A 185 13.08 0.36 -6.21
CA CYS A 185 12.24 1.50 -5.87
C CYS A 185 11.89 1.52 -4.37
N GLU A 186 11.66 0.34 -3.76
CA GLU A 186 11.40 0.22 -2.32
C GLU A 186 12.52 0.76 -1.44
N ARG A 187 13.80 0.69 -1.89
CA ARG A 187 14.94 1.25 -1.11
C ARG A 187 14.84 2.75 -0.92
N LEU A 188 13.99 3.42 -1.71
CA LEU A 188 13.76 4.86 -1.65
C LEU A 188 12.33 5.19 -1.21
N LEU A 189 11.33 4.42 -1.66
CA LEU A 189 9.91 4.69 -1.46
C LEU A 189 9.32 3.80 -0.36
N SER A 190 9.85 3.95 0.83
CA SER A 190 9.39 3.28 2.05
C SER A 190 9.81 4.09 3.28
N GLY A 191 9.40 3.68 4.49
CA GLY A 191 9.91 4.27 5.73
C GLY A 191 11.45 4.23 5.77
N PRO A 192 12.07 3.04 5.68
CA PRO A 192 13.53 2.95 5.54
C PRO A 192 14.11 3.77 4.38
N GLY A 193 13.35 3.96 3.30
CA GLY A 193 13.74 4.76 2.14
C GLY A 193 13.90 6.23 2.46
N ILE A 194 13.00 6.82 3.25
CA ILE A 194 13.14 8.21 3.72
C ILE A 194 14.46 8.38 4.48
N LYS A 195 14.78 7.43 5.37
CA LYS A 195 16.04 7.43 6.12
C LYS A 195 17.26 7.25 5.21
N ASN A 196 17.18 6.41 4.19
CA ASN A 196 18.25 6.22 3.21
C ASN A 196 18.54 7.52 2.43
N ILE A 197 17.52 8.26 2.03
CA ILE A 197 17.68 9.56 1.36
C ILE A 197 18.29 10.58 2.32
N TYR A 198 17.82 10.63 3.56
CA TYR A 198 18.39 11.50 4.59
C TYR A 198 19.86 11.20 4.84
N ASP A 199 20.22 9.93 5.04
CA ASP A 199 21.61 9.50 5.25
C ASP A 199 22.51 9.87 4.05
N PHE A 200 22.02 9.69 2.83
CA PHE A 200 22.76 10.12 1.63
C PHE A 200 23.03 11.63 1.65
N LEU A 201 22.03 12.45 1.94
CA LEU A 201 22.21 13.93 1.96
C LEU A 201 23.25 14.35 2.98
N ARG A 202 23.26 13.74 4.15
CA ARG A 202 24.23 13.97 5.21
C ARG A 202 25.63 13.48 4.81
N ASP A 203 25.76 12.21 4.43
CA ASP A 203 27.05 11.55 4.23
C ASP A 203 27.77 12.06 2.98
N ALA A 204 27.03 12.42 1.92
CA ALA A 204 27.53 13.05 0.72
C ALA A 204 27.71 14.58 0.86
N LYS A 205 27.51 15.13 2.07
CA LYS A 205 27.64 16.56 2.38
C LYS A 205 26.79 17.46 1.47
N LYS A 206 25.59 16.97 1.07
CA LYS A 206 24.63 17.76 0.28
C LYS A 206 23.79 18.68 1.16
N ALA A 207 23.67 18.33 2.44
CA ALA A 207 22.99 19.13 3.45
C ALA A 207 23.69 18.98 4.81
N GLU A 208 23.60 20.03 5.64
CA GLU A 208 24.16 20.05 6.99
C GLU A 208 23.17 19.40 7.98
N GLU A 209 23.68 18.53 8.87
CA GLU A 209 22.94 17.93 9.97
C GLU A 209 23.36 18.64 11.27
N PRO A 210 22.49 19.49 11.88
CA PRO A 210 22.77 20.09 13.17
C PRO A 210 22.89 19.05 14.30
N ASP A 211 23.71 19.33 15.34
CA ASP A 211 23.95 18.40 16.43
C ASP A 211 22.66 18.00 17.18
N TRP A 212 21.73 18.94 17.39
CA TRP A 212 20.44 18.66 18.02
C TRP A 212 19.61 17.65 17.20
N LEU A 213 19.65 17.75 15.87
CA LEU A 213 18.92 16.86 14.97
C LEU A 213 19.53 15.47 14.97
N LYS A 214 20.87 15.38 14.93
CA LYS A 214 21.61 14.12 15.00
C LYS A 214 21.23 13.35 16.26
N GLN A 215 21.19 14.03 17.41
CA GLN A 215 20.76 13.43 18.68
C GLN A 215 19.31 12.92 18.60
N GLN A 216 18.37 13.78 18.18
CA GLN A 216 16.96 13.40 18.08
C GLN A 216 16.72 12.21 17.14
N ILE A 217 17.38 12.17 15.96
CA ILE A 217 17.27 11.06 15.02
C ILE A 217 17.82 9.76 15.62
N SER A 218 18.94 9.83 16.38
CA SER A 218 19.55 8.63 16.99
C SER A 218 18.69 8.05 18.13
N GLU A 219 17.94 8.88 18.84
CA GLU A 219 17.07 8.49 19.96
C GLU A 219 15.63 8.16 19.53
N ALA A 220 15.25 8.48 18.28
CA ALA A 220 13.90 8.30 17.80
C ALA A 220 13.53 6.82 17.64
N ALA A 221 12.35 6.46 18.15
CA ALA A 221 11.77 5.12 17.95
C ALA A 221 11.40 4.86 16.46
N ASP A 222 11.04 5.92 15.72
CA ASP A 222 10.73 5.90 14.28
C ASP A 222 11.40 7.09 13.57
N PRO A 223 12.71 6.98 13.24
CA PRO A 223 13.44 8.05 12.57
C PRO A 223 12.82 8.53 11.26
N PRO A 224 12.29 7.67 10.36
CA PRO A 224 11.57 8.10 9.17
C PRO A 224 10.36 9.00 9.44
N ALA A 225 9.56 8.67 10.45
CA ALA A 225 8.42 9.49 10.85
C ALA A 225 8.87 10.85 11.39
N LEU A 226 9.92 10.87 12.21
CA LEU A 226 10.49 12.11 12.74
C LEU A 226 11.05 13.00 11.60
N ILE A 227 11.80 12.45 10.65
CA ILE A 227 12.30 13.18 9.49
C ILE A 227 11.15 13.82 8.71
N SER A 228 10.09 13.06 8.44
CA SER A 228 8.92 13.54 7.71
C SER A 228 8.21 14.65 8.48
N GLN A 229 8.05 14.51 9.79
CA GLN A 229 7.43 15.51 10.66
C GLN A 229 8.23 16.81 10.66
N LEU A 230 9.54 16.76 10.92
CA LEU A 230 10.41 17.93 10.96
C LEU A 230 10.47 18.64 9.60
N ALA A 231 10.35 17.88 8.50
CA ALA A 231 10.26 18.44 7.16
C ALA A 231 8.95 19.21 6.94
N LEU A 232 7.81 18.66 7.35
CA LEU A 232 6.50 19.31 7.23
C LEU A 232 6.38 20.56 8.12
N GLU A 233 7.08 20.56 9.25
CA GLU A 233 7.14 21.68 10.18
C GLU A 233 8.22 22.70 9.80
N ALA A 234 8.96 22.52 8.69
CA ALA A 234 10.07 23.35 8.21
C ALA A 234 11.16 23.60 9.30
N LYS A 235 11.39 22.62 10.18
CA LYS A 235 12.33 22.74 11.31
C LYS A 235 13.77 22.41 10.96
N ALA A 236 14.01 21.66 9.88
CA ALA A 236 15.35 21.22 9.49
C ALA A 236 15.47 21.11 7.98
N ALA A 237 16.37 21.90 7.37
CA ALA A 237 16.55 21.96 5.92
C ALA A 237 16.90 20.59 5.29
N ILE A 238 17.71 19.76 5.97
CA ILE A 238 18.04 18.42 5.49
C ILE A 238 16.82 17.50 5.47
N CYS A 239 15.89 17.62 6.43
CA CYS A 239 14.63 16.88 6.46
C CYS A 239 13.72 17.32 5.31
N GLU A 240 13.60 18.63 5.07
CA GLU A 240 12.83 19.18 3.96
C GLU A 240 13.37 18.73 2.60
N GLN A 241 14.69 18.70 2.43
CA GLN A 241 15.33 18.18 1.22
C GLN A 241 15.08 16.67 1.05
N ALA A 242 15.20 15.89 2.12
CA ALA A 242 14.95 14.45 2.10
C ALA A 242 13.50 14.14 1.71
N LEU A 243 12.53 14.82 2.32
CA LEU A 243 11.12 14.63 1.99
C LEU A 243 10.79 15.13 0.57
N SER A 244 11.40 16.21 0.11
CA SER A 244 11.23 16.72 -1.26
C SER A 244 11.78 15.74 -2.30
N MET A 245 12.95 15.11 -2.06
CA MET A 245 13.46 14.04 -2.91
C MET A 245 12.56 12.82 -2.91
N PHE A 246 12.10 12.39 -1.73
CA PHE A 246 11.17 11.28 -1.61
C PHE A 246 9.90 11.53 -2.44
N VAL A 247 9.25 12.69 -2.29
CA VAL A 247 8.02 13.05 -3.01
C VAL A 247 8.25 13.14 -4.52
N SER A 248 9.40 13.68 -4.95
CA SER A 248 9.79 13.74 -6.36
C SER A 248 9.96 12.35 -6.98
N ILE A 249 10.68 11.46 -6.29
CA ILE A 249 10.88 10.06 -6.73
C ILE A 249 9.53 9.31 -6.69
N TYR A 250 8.69 9.56 -5.68
CA TYR A 250 7.37 8.93 -5.56
C TYR A 250 6.47 9.32 -6.71
N GLY A 251 6.42 10.61 -7.08
CA GLY A 251 5.68 11.07 -8.25
C GLY A 251 6.16 10.40 -9.54
N SER A 252 7.48 10.31 -9.72
CA SER A 252 8.04 9.65 -10.91
C SER A 252 7.69 8.17 -11.01
N GLU A 253 7.83 7.41 -9.90
CA GLU A 253 7.52 5.98 -9.89
C GLU A 253 6.01 5.74 -10.05
N THR A 254 5.18 6.59 -9.44
CA THR A 254 3.74 6.57 -9.68
C THR A 254 3.42 6.77 -11.17
N GLY A 255 4.14 7.67 -11.85
CA GLY A 255 4.02 7.85 -13.31
C GLY A 255 4.50 6.63 -14.13
N ASN A 256 5.57 5.94 -13.69
CA ASN A 256 6.01 4.68 -14.30
C ASN A 256 4.94 3.61 -14.16
N CYS A 257 4.37 3.44 -12.97
CA CYS A 257 3.25 2.52 -12.73
C CYS A 257 2.04 2.88 -13.60
N ALA A 258 1.68 4.16 -13.70
CA ALA A 258 0.58 4.63 -14.54
C ALA A 258 0.75 4.22 -16.01
N LEU A 259 1.96 4.35 -16.56
CA LEU A 259 2.29 3.90 -17.91
C LEU A 259 2.27 2.38 -18.05
N ASN A 260 2.91 1.64 -17.13
CA ASN A 260 3.02 0.19 -17.21
C ASN A 260 1.66 -0.51 -17.16
N PHE A 261 0.71 0.03 -16.41
CA PHE A 261 -0.64 -0.50 -16.27
C PHE A 261 -1.65 0.15 -17.22
N MET A 262 -1.26 1.18 -17.99
CA MET A 262 -2.21 2.01 -18.76
C MET A 262 -3.38 2.43 -17.87
N ALA A 263 -3.06 3.10 -16.75
CA ALA A 263 -4.01 3.35 -15.67
C ALA A 263 -4.96 4.52 -15.97
N THR A 264 -5.60 4.49 -17.14
CA THR A 264 -6.52 5.55 -17.61
C THR A 264 -7.75 5.70 -16.74
N GLY A 265 -8.14 4.66 -15.99
CA GLY A 265 -9.23 4.70 -15.01
C GLY A 265 -8.82 5.24 -13.64
N GLY A 266 -7.53 5.57 -13.45
CA GLY A 266 -7.02 6.25 -12.26
C GLY A 266 -5.84 5.58 -11.55
N VAL A 267 -5.09 6.41 -10.86
CA VAL A 267 -3.92 6.06 -10.05
C VAL A 267 -4.24 6.34 -8.59
N PHE A 268 -4.13 5.33 -7.75
CA PHE A 268 -4.47 5.41 -6.34
C PHE A 268 -3.22 5.22 -5.48
N ILE A 269 -2.94 6.21 -4.64
CA ILE A 269 -1.76 6.23 -3.78
C ILE A 269 -2.20 5.89 -2.37
N GLY A 270 -1.76 4.76 -1.87
CA GLY A 270 -2.11 4.27 -0.54
C GLY A 270 -0.95 4.29 0.44
N GLY A 271 -1.24 3.79 1.64
CA GLY A 271 -0.26 3.57 2.69
C GLY A 271 -0.10 4.72 3.65
N SER A 272 0.36 4.37 4.85
CA SER A 272 0.45 5.30 5.98
C SER A 272 1.42 6.47 5.76
N ILE A 273 2.39 6.34 4.86
CA ILE A 273 3.32 7.42 4.54
C ILE A 273 2.59 8.48 3.72
N ALA A 274 1.92 8.09 2.62
CA ALA A 274 1.23 9.02 1.74
C ALA A 274 0.20 9.87 2.50
N ALA A 275 -0.63 9.23 3.34
CA ALA A 275 -1.64 9.92 4.15
C ALA A 275 -1.03 10.99 5.08
N LYS A 276 0.17 10.73 5.63
CA LYS A 276 0.85 11.67 6.55
C LYS A 276 1.53 12.84 5.83
N ILE A 277 1.99 12.63 4.58
CA ILE A 277 2.73 13.64 3.83
C ILE A 277 1.90 14.30 2.71
N VAL A 278 0.57 14.16 2.74
CA VAL A 278 -0.35 14.81 1.79
C VAL A 278 -0.03 16.28 1.56
N PRO A 279 0.22 17.12 2.60
CA PRO A 279 0.55 18.53 2.38
C PRO A 279 1.76 18.70 1.45
N LYS A 280 2.77 17.83 1.56
CA LYS A 280 3.95 17.86 0.68
C LYS A 280 3.68 17.28 -0.70
N MET A 281 2.76 16.31 -0.82
CA MET A 281 2.36 15.74 -2.11
C MET A 281 1.48 16.70 -2.93
N GLN A 282 0.79 17.62 -2.27
CA GLN A 282 0.02 18.70 -2.93
C GLN A 282 0.92 19.81 -3.49
N ASP A 283 2.19 19.89 -3.06
CA ASP A 283 3.17 20.75 -3.72
C ASP A 283 3.36 20.30 -5.18
N PRO A 284 3.68 21.23 -6.10
CA PRO A 284 3.85 20.89 -7.52
C PRO A 284 4.87 19.79 -7.84
N ILE A 285 5.77 19.48 -6.90
CA ILE A 285 6.89 18.56 -7.12
C ILE A 285 6.43 17.14 -7.45
N PHE A 286 5.36 16.65 -6.79
CA PHE A 286 4.81 15.32 -7.04
C PHE A 286 4.27 15.20 -8.46
N MET A 287 3.30 16.08 -8.82
CA MET A 287 2.66 16.04 -10.13
C MET A 287 3.62 16.41 -11.26
N LYS A 288 4.57 17.34 -11.03
CA LYS A 288 5.63 17.62 -12.00
C LYS A 288 6.45 16.37 -12.32
N SER A 289 6.82 15.60 -11.31
CA SER A 289 7.59 14.36 -11.50
C SER A 289 6.75 13.22 -12.08
N PHE A 290 5.47 13.14 -11.73
CA PHE A 290 4.51 12.22 -12.33
C PHE A 290 4.36 12.44 -13.84
N LEU A 291 4.22 13.69 -14.25
CA LEU A 291 4.01 14.10 -15.64
C LEU A 291 5.31 14.13 -16.47
N ASP A 292 6.49 14.06 -15.85
CA ASP A 292 7.78 14.10 -16.54
C ASP A 292 8.08 12.77 -17.25
N LYS A 293 7.30 12.50 -18.30
CA LYS A 293 7.34 11.28 -19.14
C LYS A 293 7.45 11.61 -20.64
N GLY A 294 8.08 12.76 -20.95
CA GLY A 294 8.32 13.18 -22.32
C GLY A 294 7.02 13.21 -23.14
N ARG A 295 7.00 12.56 -24.29
CA ARG A 295 5.83 12.55 -25.20
C ARG A 295 4.57 11.92 -24.59
N MET A 296 4.67 11.20 -23.46
CA MET A 296 3.52 10.59 -22.78
C MET A 296 2.89 11.52 -21.73
N GLN A 297 3.41 12.73 -21.56
CA GLN A 297 2.90 13.68 -20.57
C GLN A 297 1.39 13.94 -20.69
N SER A 298 0.89 14.13 -21.92
CA SER A 298 -0.54 14.39 -22.16
C SER A 298 -1.42 13.19 -21.72
N LEU A 299 -0.98 11.97 -22.03
CA LEU A 299 -1.68 10.76 -21.58
C LEU A 299 -1.78 10.68 -20.05
N LEU A 300 -0.69 11.01 -19.35
CA LEU A 300 -0.68 10.99 -17.88
C LEU A 300 -1.52 12.13 -17.30
N ALA A 301 -1.58 13.28 -17.97
CA ALA A 301 -2.40 14.41 -17.52
C ALA A 301 -3.91 14.09 -17.49
N ASP A 302 -4.35 13.17 -18.35
CA ASP A 302 -5.73 12.68 -18.40
C ASP A 302 -6.05 11.63 -17.35
N MET A 303 -5.05 11.10 -16.63
CA MET A 303 -5.25 10.08 -15.59
C MET A 303 -5.58 10.73 -14.24
N PRO A 304 -6.69 10.35 -13.58
CA PRO A 304 -6.96 10.79 -12.21
C PRO A 304 -5.90 10.28 -11.24
N VAL A 305 -5.44 11.13 -10.32
CA VAL A 305 -4.47 10.75 -9.29
C VAL A 305 -5.03 11.10 -7.92
N LYS A 306 -5.22 10.08 -7.07
CA LYS A 306 -5.89 10.23 -5.78
C LYS A 306 -5.10 9.54 -4.66
N VAL A 307 -4.99 10.20 -3.50
CA VAL A 307 -4.46 9.59 -2.28
C VAL A 307 -5.62 8.97 -1.50
N ILE A 308 -5.47 7.74 -1.07
CA ILE A 308 -6.43 7.05 -0.21
C ILE A 308 -6.15 7.46 1.24
N ALA A 309 -7.11 8.14 1.87
CA ALA A 309 -7.04 8.61 3.24
C ALA A 309 -7.60 7.61 4.27
N ASN A 310 -8.25 6.52 3.80
CA ASN A 310 -8.86 5.52 4.67
C ASN A 310 -7.89 4.35 4.93
N ASP A 311 -7.44 4.22 6.17
CA ASP A 311 -6.51 3.16 6.58
C ASP A 311 -7.12 1.73 6.53
N ASN A 312 -8.45 1.61 6.44
CA ASN A 312 -9.15 0.32 6.39
C ASN A 312 -9.36 -0.21 4.97
N ALA A 313 -8.82 0.44 3.95
CA ALA A 313 -8.99 0.04 2.54
C ALA A 313 -8.63 -1.44 2.31
N GLY A 314 -7.56 -1.95 2.92
CA GLY A 314 -7.16 -3.36 2.82
C GLY A 314 -8.18 -4.31 3.44
N LEU A 315 -8.73 -3.98 4.62
CA LEU A 315 -9.78 -4.78 5.27
C LEU A 315 -11.09 -4.78 4.47
N MET A 316 -11.52 -3.60 4.02
CA MET A 316 -12.70 -3.46 3.17
C MET A 316 -12.55 -4.24 1.88
N GLY A 317 -11.35 -4.23 1.29
CA GLY A 317 -11.04 -4.99 0.09
C GLY A 317 -11.06 -6.50 0.32
N ALA A 318 -10.49 -6.99 1.42
CA ALA A 318 -10.58 -8.39 1.78
C ALA A 318 -12.06 -8.83 1.98
N ALA A 319 -12.88 -8.00 2.63
CA ALA A 319 -14.31 -8.26 2.76
C ALA A 319 -15.00 -8.26 1.39
N ARG A 320 -14.73 -7.26 0.53
CA ARG A 320 -15.30 -7.14 -0.82
C ARG A 320 -14.95 -8.34 -1.71
N TYR A 321 -13.71 -8.85 -1.63
CA TYR A 321 -13.29 -10.04 -2.37
C TYR A 321 -14.26 -11.22 -2.17
N THR A 322 -14.75 -11.45 -0.95
CA THR A 322 -15.70 -12.54 -0.67
C THR A 322 -17.01 -12.39 -1.42
N LEU A 323 -17.48 -11.14 -1.61
CA LEU A 323 -18.70 -10.84 -2.36
C LEU A 323 -18.51 -11.07 -3.85
N VAL A 324 -17.39 -10.62 -4.39
CA VAL A 324 -17.01 -10.81 -5.82
C VAL A 324 -16.92 -12.30 -6.14
N GLN A 325 -16.25 -13.11 -5.31
CA GLN A 325 -16.13 -14.55 -5.50
C GLN A 325 -17.49 -15.28 -5.45
N LYS A 326 -18.41 -14.87 -4.57
CA LYS A 326 -19.78 -15.41 -4.52
C LYS A 326 -20.55 -15.11 -5.82
N ALA A 327 -20.40 -13.91 -6.37
CA ALA A 327 -21.03 -13.54 -7.64
C ALA A 327 -20.50 -14.41 -8.79
N PHE A 328 -19.19 -14.58 -8.93
CA PHE A 328 -18.59 -15.47 -9.95
C PHE A 328 -19.06 -16.92 -9.86
N SER A 329 -19.18 -17.44 -8.64
CA SER A 329 -19.62 -18.81 -8.43
C SER A 329 -21.10 -19.02 -8.83
N ARG A 330 -21.94 -17.99 -8.72
CA ARG A 330 -23.34 -17.99 -9.16
C ARG A 330 -23.44 -17.90 -10.68
N GLU A 331 -22.66 -17.00 -11.31
CA GLU A 331 -22.62 -16.86 -12.76
C GLU A 331 -22.18 -18.17 -13.46
N LYS A 332 -21.11 -18.81 -12.95
CA LYS A 332 -20.66 -20.12 -13.49
C LYS A 332 -21.72 -21.21 -13.38
N ARG A 333 -22.53 -21.23 -12.30
CA ARG A 333 -23.62 -22.21 -12.12
C ARG A 333 -24.84 -21.90 -13.00
N ALA A 334 -25.02 -20.65 -13.43
CA ALA A 334 -26.11 -20.25 -14.31
C ALA A 334 -25.79 -20.54 -15.80
N ILE A 335 -24.51 -20.70 -16.14
CA ILE A 335 -24.05 -21.00 -17.52
C ILE A 335 -23.84 -22.50 -17.71
N ALA A 336 -23.63 -23.28 -16.66
CA ALA A 336 -23.51 -24.75 -16.69
C ALA A 336 -24.88 -25.45 -16.58
#